data_6a89bad5ed91dac9e78adab1a4565c9c
#
_entry.id   6a89bad5ed91dac9e78adab1a4565c9c
#
_cell.length_a   1.000
_cell.length_b   1.000
_cell.length_c   1.000
_cell.angle_alpha   90.00
_cell.angle_beta   90.00
_cell.angle_gamma   90.00
#
_symmetry.space_group_name_H-M   'P 1'
#
loop_
_entity.id
_entity.type
_entity.pdbx_description
1 polymer ?
#
loop_
_entity_poly.entity_id
_entity_poly.type
_entity_poly.pdbx_seq_one_letter_code
_entity_poly.pdbx_strand_id
1 'polypeptide(L)'
;MSINNNNNNNENNNQEIDDNSHQNLTIDTNNNNMTYDHESFIHQIRLFSGLTDQELKSIEKGKEVWFETGDKIIAEGEHDTFYVLLDGKVEVILRDASKEAVLATFNSGDHFGELPIILGWSDHKCAAFAAKKSHLLRWSQDEFWQMIYSSPVLTRQILHSMAQLLKTLETTLQNNQKLIALGSLAAGLAHELNNPAAAANRAVTQLSDSIQEWRSLIQKLNEQQNITTTHWSYLSKLRNDTLKSKSNPPNPYSTPSKNSTSNTYNIDDPLAQSEKEDQILDWIESHGINDGWKFASDLVNIGVGIDELNDIANNIFSGPPSDTNTDRKAKGQHLLLEDILRWLNATTRIDHLLYEIKNSTARISELISAVKSYSYMDQAPLQDVNIHNGIESTLIMLQHKLRKADVTIIREYDSNLPHVNAIGNELNQVWTNLIDNAIDGIGSHGNILIRTKNEGNTHILVEIVDSGSQGIPKDVQPRIFEPFVTTKELGKGTGLGLSISHRIIVDTHKGDIRFDSKPGETNFQVRLPIIYKGIEQGIGLR
;
A
#
# COMPACT_ATOMS: atom_id res chain seq x y z
N MET A 1 49.87 -24.76 15.71
CA MET A 1 50.45 -24.78 14.36
C MET A 1 49.78 -23.66 13.62
N SER A 2 50.25 -22.47 13.67
CA SER A 2 51.33 -21.86 12.85
C SER A 2 50.90 -21.57 11.44
N ILE A 3 50.78 -20.25 11.16
CA ILE A 3 51.37 -19.54 10.01
C ILE A 3 50.43 -19.52 8.76
N ASN A 4 50.13 -18.44 8.08
CA ASN A 4 50.86 -17.21 7.74
C ASN A 4 49.97 -16.13 7.14
N ASN A 5 50.38 -14.90 7.33
CA ASN A 5 50.02 -13.67 6.60
C ASN A 5 50.17 -13.79 5.09
N ASN A 6 49.31 -13.11 4.36
CA ASN A 6 49.77 -12.31 3.21
C ASN A 6 48.87 -11.10 2.95
N ASN A 7 49.48 -9.93 2.99
CA ASN A 7 49.04 -8.63 2.51
C ASN A 7 48.74 -8.70 1.01
N ASN A 8 47.67 -8.03 0.60
CA ASN A 8 47.68 -7.37 -0.72
C ASN A 8 46.94 -6.03 -0.63
N ASN A 9 47.74 -5.00 -0.82
CA ASN A 9 47.35 -3.63 -1.07
C ASN A 9 46.38 -3.55 -2.23
N ASN A 10 45.29 -2.81 -2.08
CA ASN A 10 44.59 -2.16 -3.18
C ASN A 10 44.47 -0.67 -2.85
N GLU A 11 45.26 0.08 -3.59
CA GLU A 11 45.31 1.54 -3.65
C GLU A 11 43.91 2.08 -4.05
N ASN A 12 43.28 2.77 -3.12
CA ASN A 12 42.14 3.63 -3.43
C ASN A 12 42.68 4.99 -3.92
N ASN A 13 42.55 5.27 -5.19
CA ASN A 13 42.66 6.60 -5.79
C ASN A 13 41.50 7.47 -5.27
N ASN A 14 41.74 8.18 -4.20
CA ASN A 14 40.97 9.36 -3.85
C ASN A 14 41.54 10.53 -4.66
N GLN A 15 40.80 10.98 -5.66
CA GLN A 15 41.02 12.29 -6.24
C GLN A 15 40.64 13.34 -5.19
N GLU A 16 41.65 13.98 -4.64
CA GLU A 16 41.56 15.24 -3.91
C GLU A 16 40.99 16.29 -4.86
N ILE A 17 39.77 16.76 -4.57
CA ILE A 17 39.21 17.98 -5.16
C ILE A 17 39.88 19.13 -4.40
N ASP A 18 40.71 19.87 -5.10
CA ASP A 18 41.44 21.05 -4.69
C ASP A 18 40.48 22.12 -4.11
N ASP A 19 40.50 22.24 -2.80
CA ASP A 19 39.77 23.25 -2.02
C ASP A 19 40.65 24.51 -1.89
N ASN A 20 40.88 25.20 -3.02
CA ASN A 20 41.66 26.43 -3.08
C ASN A 20 40.74 27.62 -3.42
N SER A 21 39.84 27.97 -2.51
CA SER A 21 39.12 29.26 -2.56
C SER A 21 39.08 29.99 -1.19
N HIS A 22 40.12 29.81 -0.39
CA HIS A 22 40.32 30.60 0.82
C HIS A 22 41.65 31.35 0.75
N GLN A 23 41.71 32.44 -0.02
CA GLN A 23 42.74 33.47 0.14
C GLN A 23 42.19 34.82 -0.28
N ASN A 24 41.68 35.58 0.70
CA ASN A 24 41.91 37.01 0.87
C ASN A 24 41.35 37.46 2.22
N LEU A 25 41.98 36.97 3.29
CA LEU A 25 41.84 37.51 4.64
C LEU A 25 43.03 38.45 4.85
N THR A 26 42.89 39.72 4.65
CA THR A 26 43.85 40.74 5.18
C THR A 26 43.48 40.97 6.64
N ILE A 27 44.27 40.37 7.54
CA ILE A 27 44.18 40.61 8.98
C ILE A 27 44.88 41.92 9.28
N ASP A 28 44.12 42.98 9.51
CA ASP A 28 44.62 44.21 10.10
C ASP A 28 44.50 44.11 11.63
N THR A 29 45.65 43.96 12.32
CA THR A 29 45.79 43.59 13.73
C THR A 29 45.52 44.72 14.72
N ASN A 30 44.87 45.80 14.35
CA ASN A 30 44.70 46.97 15.24
C ASN A 30 43.25 47.47 15.48
N ASN A 31 42.21 46.71 15.12
CA ASN A 31 40.89 47.03 15.60
C ASN A 31 40.00 45.78 15.60
N ASN A 32 39.36 45.50 16.74
CA ASN A 32 38.43 44.37 16.95
C ASN A 32 37.05 44.54 16.20
N ASN A 33 37.06 45.14 14.99
CA ASN A 33 35.92 45.18 14.09
C ASN A 33 36.29 44.41 12.83
N MET A 34 35.77 43.18 12.67
CA MET A 34 35.69 42.53 11.37
C MET A 34 34.77 43.35 10.47
N THR A 35 35.35 44.25 9.70
CA THR A 35 34.68 44.88 8.57
C THR A 35 34.69 43.85 7.43
N TYR A 36 33.57 43.12 7.28
CA TYR A 36 33.32 42.41 6.02
C TYR A 36 33.30 43.47 4.91
N ASP A 37 34.04 43.23 3.84
CA ASP A 37 33.91 44.01 2.62
C ASP A 37 32.55 43.69 1.97
N HIS A 38 31.52 44.41 2.40
CA HIS A 38 30.14 44.19 2.03
C HIS A 38 29.90 44.26 0.52
N GLU A 39 30.60 45.12 -0.20
CA GLU A 39 30.40 45.30 -1.64
C GLU A 39 30.83 44.05 -2.40
N SER A 40 31.95 43.42 -2.05
CA SER A 40 32.43 42.21 -2.73
C SER A 40 31.57 40.98 -2.44
N PHE A 41 30.96 40.87 -1.24
CA PHE A 41 30.12 39.74 -0.87
C PHE A 41 28.71 39.80 -1.46
N ILE A 42 28.10 41.00 -1.54
CA ILE A 42 26.77 41.21 -2.14
C ILE A 42 26.76 40.75 -3.60
N HIS A 43 27.84 40.99 -4.36
CA HIS A 43 27.98 40.53 -5.75
C HIS A 43 28.03 38.99 -5.90
N GLN A 44 28.43 38.26 -4.85
CA GLN A 44 28.51 36.80 -4.86
C GLN A 44 27.14 36.15 -4.56
N ILE A 45 26.20 36.92 -3.99
CA ILE A 45 24.86 36.41 -3.71
C ILE A 45 24.11 36.24 -5.02
N ARG A 46 23.64 35.01 -5.28
CA ARG A 46 22.95 34.62 -6.52
C ARG A 46 21.78 35.56 -6.86
N LEU A 47 21.05 36.03 -5.85
CA LEU A 47 19.93 36.94 -5.99
C LEU A 47 20.34 38.29 -6.61
N PHE A 48 21.54 38.79 -6.33
CA PHE A 48 22.05 40.06 -6.76
C PHE A 48 23.00 39.97 -7.97
N SER A 49 23.24 38.74 -8.46
CA SER A 49 24.09 38.53 -9.62
C SER A 49 23.47 39.13 -10.88
N GLY A 50 24.26 39.97 -11.60
CA GLY A 50 23.81 40.62 -12.82
C GLY A 50 23.09 41.96 -12.61
N LEU A 51 23.05 42.48 -11.40
CA LEU A 51 22.62 43.85 -11.11
C LEU A 51 23.72 44.85 -11.46
N THR A 52 23.32 46.02 -11.90
CA THR A 52 24.24 47.14 -12.12
C THR A 52 24.59 47.82 -10.80
N ASP A 53 25.73 48.55 -10.74
CA ASP A 53 26.15 49.28 -9.54
C ASP A 53 25.10 50.31 -9.06
N GLN A 54 24.29 50.86 -9.96
CA GLN A 54 23.17 51.73 -9.59
C GLN A 54 22.02 50.98 -8.92
N GLU A 55 21.69 49.79 -9.40
CA GLU A 55 20.68 48.93 -8.80
C GLU A 55 21.14 48.42 -7.43
N LEU A 56 22.42 48.04 -7.29
CA LEU A 56 23.00 47.64 -6.01
C LEU A 56 22.95 48.75 -4.96
N LYS A 57 23.26 49.98 -5.32
CA LYS A 57 23.13 51.14 -4.40
C LYS A 57 21.71 51.36 -3.89
N SER A 58 20.70 50.96 -4.62
CA SER A 58 19.31 51.00 -4.13
C SER A 58 19.01 49.87 -3.13
N ILE A 59 19.80 48.79 -3.14
CA ILE A 59 19.68 47.62 -2.28
C ILE A 59 20.49 47.77 -0.98
N GLU A 60 21.54 48.62 -0.96
CA GLU A 60 22.38 48.88 0.22
C GLU A 60 21.62 49.44 1.44
N LYS A 61 20.32 49.72 1.32
CA LYS A 61 19.44 50.14 2.44
C LYS A 61 18.99 49.01 3.35
N GLY A 62 19.36 47.77 3.07
CA GLY A 62 19.06 46.63 3.95
C GLY A 62 19.71 46.80 5.32
N LYS A 63 18.94 46.53 6.39
CA LYS A 63 19.44 46.60 7.75
C LYS A 63 20.09 45.27 8.12
N GLU A 64 21.35 45.33 8.59
CA GLU A 64 22.02 44.15 9.14
C GLU A 64 21.39 43.74 10.46
N VAL A 65 21.14 42.45 10.59
CA VAL A 65 20.59 41.84 11.80
C VAL A 65 21.31 40.54 12.10
N TRP A 66 21.49 40.24 13.40
CA TRP A 66 22.15 39.05 13.88
C TRP A 66 21.19 38.27 14.77
N PHE A 67 21.21 36.96 14.60
CA PHE A 67 20.43 36.04 15.41
C PHE A 67 21.35 34.96 15.97
N GLU A 68 21.16 34.63 17.24
CA GLU A 68 21.84 33.50 17.85
C GLU A 68 21.09 32.18 17.55
N THR A 69 21.77 31.06 17.71
CA THR A 69 21.18 29.73 17.45
C THR A 69 19.91 29.54 18.29
N GLY A 70 18.81 29.21 17.65
CA GLY A 70 17.49 29.01 18.27
C GLY A 70 16.59 30.24 18.29
N ASP A 71 17.10 31.43 17.91
CA ASP A 71 16.30 32.64 17.84
C ASP A 71 15.23 32.53 16.75
N LYS A 72 14.04 33.06 17.05
CA LYS A 72 12.96 33.19 16.08
C LYS A 72 13.16 34.45 15.23
N ILE A 73 13.27 34.24 13.91
CA ILE A 73 13.51 35.33 12.93
C ILE A 73 12.18 35.88 12.40
N ILE A 74 11.24 34.98 12.06
CA ILE A 74 9.87 35.31 11.63
C ILE A 74 8.90 34.51 12.51
N ALA A 75 7.93 35.21 13.12
CA ALA A 75 6.88 34.54 13.89
C ALA A 75 5.71 34.11 12.97
N GLU A 76 4.88 33.21 13.49
CA GLU A 76 3.65 32.80 12.81
C GLU A 76 2.74 34.03 12.60
N GLY A 77 2.27 34.22 11.37
CA GLY A 77 1.43 35.37 11.00
C GLY A 77 2.19 36.68 10.69
N GLU A 78 3.51 36.77 10.90
CA GLU A 78 4.33 37.88 10.43
C GLU A 78 4.66 37.71 8.96
N HIS A 79 4.36 38.75 8.15
CA HIS A 79 4.46 38.67 6.67
C HIS A 79 5.00 39.93 6.03
N ASP A 80 5.66 40.79 6.79
CA ASP A 80 6.06 42.14 6.38
C ASP A 80 7.56 42.30 6.19
N THR A 81 8.34 41.21 6.17
CA THR A 81 9.80 41.32 6.15
C THR A 81 10.43 40.31 5.20
N PHE A 82 11.35 40.82 4.39
CA PHE A 82 12.20 40.06 3.48
C PHE A 82 13.62 39.95 4.03
N TYR A 83 14.25 38.80 3.89
CA TYR A 83 15.60 38.52 4.39
C TYR A 83 16.50 37.90 3.33
N VAL A 84 17.78 38.26 3.37
CA VAL A 84 18.87 37.59 2.65
C VAL A 84 19.89 37.12 3.68
N LEU A 85 20.23 35.84 3.64
CA LEU A 85 21.16 35.22 4.58
C LEU A 85 22.60 35.41 4.10
N LEU A 86 23.35 36.22 4.81
CA LEU A 86 24.75 36.44 4.52
C LEU A 86 25.63 35.29 5.02
N ASP A 87 25.41 34.89 6.26
CA ASP A 87 26.11 33.77 6.88
C ASP A 87 25.18 33.04 7.87
N GLY A 88 25.39 31.73 8.05
CA GLY A 88 24.63 30.93 8.99
C GLY A 88 23.70 29.91 8.31
N LYS A 89 22.63 29.55 9.04
CA LYS A 89 21.61 28.59 8.59
C LYS A 89 20.26 28.92 9.20
N VAL A 90 19.22 28.98 8.39
CA VAL A 90 17.83 29.26 8.81
C VAL A 90 16.94 28.11 8.41
N GLU A 91 16.04 27.70 9.30
CA GLU A 91 15.04 26.65 9.06
C GLU A 91 13.64 27.23 9.23
N VAL A 92 12.79 27.00 8.23
CA VAL A 92 11.36 27.30 8.29
C VAL A 92 10.62 26.07 8.75
N ILE A 93 9.91 26.21 9.86
CA ILE A 93 9.22 25.13 10.57
C ILE A 93 7.72 25.38 10.52
N LEU A 94 6.97 24.37 10.08
CA LEU A 94 5.52 24.33 10.24
C LEU A 94 5.21 23.72 11.61
N ARG A 95 4.52 24.48 12.47
CA ARG A 95 4.01 23.98 13.74
C ARG A 95 2.55 23.61 13.59
N ASP A 96 2.27 22.32 13.72
CA ASP A 96 0.92 21.82 13.96
C ASP A 96 0.83 21.31 15.41
N ALA A 97 -0.36 21.33 16.01
CA ALA A 97 -0.60 21.12 17.45
C ALA A 97 0.12 19.92 18.10
N SER A 98 0.68 18.98 17.31
CA SER A 98 1.39 17.78 17.78
C SER A 98 2.72 17.46 17.09
N LYS A 99 3.11 18.19 16.02
CA LYS A 99 4.35 17.90 15.26
C LYS A 99 4.98 19.17 14.69
N GLU A 100 6.31 19.24 14.80
CA GLU A 100 7.11 20.23 14.09
C GLU A 100 7.70 19.54 12.84
N ALA A 101 7.54 20.18 11.68
CA ALA A 101 8.13 19.72 10.42
C ALA A 101 8.95 20.85 9.78
N VAL A 102 10.21 20.56 9.45
CA VAL A 102 11.04 21.48 8.67
C VAL A 102 10.55 21.47 7.24
N LEU A 103 10.05 22.62 6.76
CA LEU A 103 9.55 22.82 5.40
C LEU A 103 10.66 23.24 4.44
N ALA A 104 11.57 24.09 4.89
CA ALA A 104 12.68 24.60 4.09
C ALA A 104 13.89 24.89 4.96
N THR A 105 15.07 24.78 4.36
CA THR A 105 16.35 25.14 4.95
C THR A 105 17.06 26.08 4.02
N PHE A 106 17.52 27.22 4.56
CA PHE A 106 18.24 28.27 3.85
C PHE A 106 19.67 28.35 4.35
N ASN A 107 20.61 28.48 3.43
CA ASN A 107 22.04 28.58 3.68
C ASN A 107 22.57 29.97 3.23
N SER A 108 23.82 30.28 3.53
CA SER A 108 24.45 31.51 3.10
C SER A 108 24.27 31.77 1.60
N GLY A 109 23.79 32.97 1.23
CA GLY A 109 23.43 33.36 -0.14
C GLY A 109 21.96 33.14 -0.51
N ASP A 110 21.18 32.44 0.29
CA ASP A 110 19.74 32.25 0.07
C ASP A 110 18.93 33.43 0.62
N HIS A 111 17.68 33.53 0.19
CA HIS A 111 16.72 34.55 0.64
C HIS A 111 15.37 33.87 1.04
N PHE A 112 14.61 34.55 1.91
CA PHE A 112 13.30 34.10 2.36
C PHE A 112 12.43 35.24 2.87
N GLY A 113 11.13 35.01 3.04
CA GLY A 113 10.15 35.99 3.49
C GLY A 113 9.38 36.66 2.35
N GLU A 114 9.77 36.47 1.09
CA GLU A 114 9.08 36.99 -0.07
C GLU A 114 7.71 36.39 -0.33
N LEU A 115 7.53 35.09 -0.02
CA LEU A 115 6.27 34.39 -0.26
C LEU A 115 5.09 35.00 0.51
N PRO A 116 5.16 35.19 1.84
CA PRO A 116 4.10 35.85 2.59
C PRO A 116 3.80 37.25 2.10
N ILE A 117 4.83 38.05 1.71
CA ILE A 117 4.66 39.40 1.20
C ILE A 117 3.90 39.40 -0.14
N ILE A 118 4.29 38.51 -1.08
CA ILE A 118 3.71 38.48 -2.43
C ILE A 118 2.30 37.91 -2.42
N LEU A 119 2.05 36.88 -1.61
CA LEU A 119 0.75 36.19 -1.54
C LEU A 119 -0.23 36.87 -0.57
N GLY A 120 0.22 37.81 0.23
CA GLY A 120 -0.62 38.49 1.24
C GLY A 120 -1.11 37.52 2.34
N TRP A 121 -0.31 36.51 2.67
CA TRP A 121 -0.68 35.51 3.66
C TRP A 121 -0.57 36.07 5.07
N SER A 122 -1.70 36.42 5.67
CA SER A 122 -1.80 36.88 7.07
C SER A 122 -1.95 35.74 8.09
N ASP A 123 -2.18 34.50 7.64
CA ASP A 123 -2.58 33.38 8.50
C ASP A 123 -1.72 32.12 8.30
N HIS A 124 -0.41 32.31 8.01
CA HIS A 124 0.49 31.18 7.86
C HIS A 124 0.96 30.65 9.23
N LYS A 125 1.00 29.31 9.34
CA LYS A 125 1.45 28.58 10.54
C LYS A 125 2.96 28.28 10.53
N CYS A 126 3.74 28.97 9.70
CA CYS A 126 5.16 28.76 9.55
C CYS A 126 5.94 29.82 10.32
N ALA A 127 7.00 29.41 11.00
CA ALA A 127 7.95 30.30 11.65
C ALA A 127 9.38 30.00 11.17
N ALA A 128 10.23 31.03 11.07
CA ALA A 128 11.63 30.89 10.71
C ALA A 128 12.52 31.00 11.96
N PHE A 129 13.48 30.06 12.11
CA PHE A 129 14.41 30.00 13.22
C PHE A 129 15.85 29.94 12.74
N ALA A 130 16.76 30.56 13.47
CA ALA A 130 18.20 30.44 13.26
C ALA A 130 18.68 29.05 13.74
N ALA A 131 18.95 28.15 12.81
CA ALA A 131 19.52 26.83 13.13
C ALA A 131 21.01 26.89 13.54
N LYS A 132 21.70 27.96 13.16
CA LYS A 132 23.05 28.37 13.59
C LYS A 132 23.04 29.87 13.82
N LYS A 133 24.08 30.41 14.48
CA LYS A 133 24.31 31.86 14.53
C LYS A 133 24.26 32.38 13.10
N SER A 134 23.40 33.37 12.84
CA SER A 134 23.07 33.80 11.50
C SER A 134 23.17 35.32 11.36
N HIS A 135 23.74 35.76 10.25
CA HIS A 135 23.89 37.17 9.83
C HIS A 135 23.02 37.41 8.60
N LEU A 136 22.10 38.36 8.67
CA LEU A 136 21.12 38.60 7.62
C LEU A 136 21.03 40.08 7.27
N LEU A 137 20.62 40.32 6.01
CA LEU A 137 20.09 41.63 5.59
C LEU A 137 18.57 41.57 5.64
N ARG A 138 17.96 42.63 6.16
CA ARG A 138 16.51 42.73 6.38
C ARG A 138 15.94 43.95 5.65
N TRP A 139 14.83 43.76 4.95
CA TRP A 139 14.02 44.82 4.32
C TRP A 139 12.58 44.69 4.78
N SER A 140 11.92 45.84 5.00
CA SER A 140 10.47 45.87 5.20
C SER A 140 9.72 45.56 3.91
N GLN A 141 8.43 45.30 4.01
CA GLN A 141 7.54 45.03 2.87
C GLN A 141 7.59 46.18 1.83
N ASP A 142 7.56 47.43 2.28
CA ASP A 142 7.61 48.61 1.37
C ASP A 142 8.96 48.72 0.65
N GLU A 143 10.07 48.48 1.37
CA GLU A 143 11.41 48.47 0.79
C GLU A 143 11.57 47.30 -0.21
N PHE A 144 11.00 46.12 0.09
CA PHE A 144 10.97 44.98 -0.81
C PHE A 144 10.23 45.34 -2.12
N TRP A 145 9.04 45.93 -2.04
CA TRP A 145 8.30 46.31 -3.23
C TRP A 145 9.02 47.39 -4.04
N GLN A 146 9.66 48.38 -3.39
CA GLN A 146 10.49 49.35 -4.08
C GLN A 146 11.64 48.71 -4.84
N MET A 147 12.28 47.71 -4.23
CA MET A 147 13.38 46.94 -4.83
C MET A 147 12.90 46.14 -6.05
N ILE A 148 11.74 45.48 -5.95
CA ILE A 148 11.12 44.74 -7.07
C ILE A 148 10.76 45.66 -8.23
N TYR A 149 10.16 46.83 -7.97
CA TYR A 149 9.76 47.77 -9.02
C TYR A 149 10.97 48.47 -9.68
N SER A 150 12.09 48.58 -8.98
CA SER A 150 13.27 49.28 -9.49
C SER A 150 14.15 48.41 -10.38
N SER A 151 14.15 47.10 -10.24
CA SER A 151 15.00 46.19 -11.01
C SER A 151 14.23 45.00 -11.62
N PRO A 152 14.03 44.97 -12.95
CA PRO A 152 13.46 43.82 -13.65
C PRO A 152 14.31 42.55 -13.53
N VAL A 153 15.64 42.69 -13.35
CA VAL A 153 16.55 41.56 -13.15
C VAL A 153 16.25 40.85 -11.83
N LEU A 154 16.14 41.64 -10.75
CA LEU A 154 15.82 41.13 -9.42
C LEU A 154 14.43 40.48 -9.39
N THR A 155 13.43 41.14 -9.97
CA THR A 155 12.07 40.58 -10.10
C THR A 155 12.08 39.20 -10.76
N ARG A 156 12.81 39.04 -11.87
CA ARG A 156 12.93 37.76 -12.56
C ARG A 156 13.63 36.72 -11.71
N GLN A 157 14.67 37.08 -10.95
CA GLN A 157 15.39 36.14 -10.08
C GLN A 157 14.52 35.67 -8.92
N ILE A 158 13.78 36.56 -8.28
CA ILE A 158 12.85 36.22 -7.20
C ILE A 158 11.74 35.29 -7.72
N LEU A 159 11.11 35.62 -8.86
CA LEU A 159 10.09 34.77 -9.47
C LEU A 159 10.66 33.40 -9.84
N HIS A 160 11.91 33.32 -10.31
CA HIS A 160 12.54 32.03 -10.63
C HIS A 160 12.82 31.21 -9.37
N SER A 161 13.36 31.83 -8.32
CA SER A 161 13.60 31.12 -7.05
C SER A 161 12.30 30.67 -6.38
N MET A 162 11.25 31.48 -6.42
CA MET A 162 9.92 31.08 -5.95
C MET A 162 9.37 29.87 -6.72
N ALA A 163 9.47 29.86 -8.05
CA ALA A 163 9.03 28.74 -8.86
C ALA A 163 9.82 27.46 -8.51
N GLN A 164 11.13 27.57 -8.28
CA GLN A 164 11.96 26.45 -7.83
C GLN A 164 11.58 25.98 -6.43
N LEU A 165 11.36 26.90 -5.48
CA LEU A 165 10.95 26.57 -4.12
C LEU A 165 9.60 25.85 -4.10
N LEU A 166 8.60 26.37 -4.82
CA LEU A 166 7.28 25.75 -4.94
C LEU A 166 7.38 24.33 -5.52
N LYS A 167 8.18 24.14 -6.56
CA LYS A 167 8.43 22.82 -7.15
C LYS A 167 9.10 21.86 -6.18
N THR A 168 10.07 22.34 -5.39
CA THR A 168 10.76 21.52 -4.38
C THR A 168 9.83 21.15 -3.23
N LEU A 169 9.04 22.10 -2.74
CA LEU A 169 8.02 21.85 -1.71
C LEU A 169 7.00 20.82 -2.20
N GLU A 170 6.52 20.95 -3.43
CA GLU A 170 5.60 20.00 -4.03
C GLU A 170 6.17 18.59 -4.10
N THR A 171 7.41 18.42 -4.59
CA THR A 171 8.07 17.11 -4.64
C THR A 171 8.32 16.53 -3.26
N THR A 172 8.70 17.35 -2.29
CA THR A 172 8.92 16.89 -0.90
C THR A 172 7.61 16.46 -0.25
N LEU A 173 6.54 17.22 -0.43
CA LEU A 173 5.21 16.85 0.08
C LEU A 173 4.71 15.55 -0.56
N GLN A 174 4.92 15.37 -1.87
CA GLN A 174 4.57 14.12 -2.56
C GLN A 174 5.33 12.92 -2.01
N ASN A 175 6.64 13.06 -1.84
CA ASN A 175 7.47 11.98 -1.31
C ASN A 175 7.09 11.64 0.14
N ASN A 176 6.84 12.64 0.98
CA ASN A 176 6.37 12.42 2.34
C ASN A 176 5.00 11.73 2.38
N GLN A 177 4.09 12.08 1.48
CA GLN A 177 2.80 11.39 1.38
C GLN A 177 2.94 9.95 0.91
N LYS A 178 3.80 9.67 -0.09
CA LYS A 178 4.11 8.29 -0.49
C LYS A 178 4.65 7.49 0.68
N LEU A 179 5.54 8.08 1.49
CA LEU A 179 6.10 7.44 2.69
C LEU A 179 5.04 7.19 3.78
N ILE A 180 4.14 8.16 4.02
CA ILE A 180 3.05 8.01 5.00
C ILE A 180 2.05 6.94 4.53
N ALA A 181 1.65 6.98 3.26
CA ALA A 181 0.79 5.96 2.66
C ALA A 181 1.44 4.58 2.73
N LEU A 182 2.71 4.46 2.35
CA LEU A 182 3.48 3.22 2.43
C LEU A 182 3.62 2.74 3.88
N GLY A 183 3.88 3.64 4.84
CA GLY A 183 3.98 3.32 6.27
C GLY A 183 2.66 2.80 6.85
N SER A 184 1.55 3.42 6.52
CA SER A 184 0.22 2.97 6.96
C SER A 184 -0.17 1.63 6.31
N LEU A 185 0.19 1.44 5.04
CA LEU A 185 0.00 0.18 4.31
C LEU A 185 0.97 -0.91 4.79
N ALA A 186 2.22 -0.58 5.16
CA ALA A 186 3.22 -1.54 5.60
C ALA A 186 2.80 -2.30 6.87
N ALA A 187 2.17 -1.63 7.82
CA ALA A 187 1.66 -2.29 9.03
C ALA A 187 0.52 -3.27 8.71
N GLY A 188 -0.42 -2.87 7.85
CA GLY A 188 -1.50 -3.74 7.37
C GLY A 188 -0.99 -4.91 6.53
N LEU A 189 -0.04 -4.64 5.62
CA LEU A 189 0.59 -5.66 4.78
C LEU A 189 1.39 -6.67 5.60
N ALA A 190 2.16 -6.23 6.61
CA ALA A 190 2.87 -7.14 7.50
C ALA A 190 1.91 -8.09 8.22
N HIS A 191 0.77 -7.59 8.67
CA HIS A 191 -0.27 -8.42 9.29
C HIS A 191 -0.91 -9.39 8.27
N GLU A 192 -1.25 -8.90 7.07
CA GLU A 192 -1.84 -9.71 5.99
C GLU A 192 -0.86 -10.74 5.40
N LEU A 193 0.47 -10.50 5.43
CA LEU A 193 1.50 -11.48 5.06
C LEU A 193 1.73 -12.52 6.15
N ASN A 194 1.71 -12.10 7.42
CA ASN A 194 1.93 -13.01 8.54
C ASN A 194 0.79 -14.03 8.69
N ASN A 195 -0.44 -13.67 8.34
CA ASN A 195 -1.59 -14.56 8.44
C ASN A 195 -1.44 -15.82 7.56
N PRO A 196 -1.26 -15.74 6.24
CA PRO A 196 -1.07 -16.92 5.39
C PRO A 196 0.27 -17.63 5.68
N ALA A 197 1.32 -16.90 6.07
CA ALA A 197 2.59 -17.53 6.46
C ALA A 197 2.43 -18.39 7.70
N ALA A 198 1.72 -17.91 8.73
CA ALA A 198 1.42 -18.69 9.91
C ALA A 198 0.49 -19.89 9.62
N ALA A 199 -0.50 -19.72 8.74
CA ALA A 199 -1.36 -20.82 8.29
C ALA A 199 -0.56 -21.89 7.56
N ALA A 200 0.28 -21.52 6.59
CA ALA A 200 1.15 -22.43 5.88
C ALA A 200 2.11 -23.19 6.84
N ASN A 201 2.70 -22.49 7.80
CA ASN A 201 3.61 -23.11 8.75
C ASN A 201 2.90 -24.13 9.68
N ARG A 202 1.68 -23.81 10.16
CA ARG A 202 0.86 -24.76 10.92
C ARG A 202 0.50 -25.98 10.07
N ALA A 203 0.07 -25.75 8.82
CA ALA A 203 -0.29 -26.82 7.90
C ALA A 203 0.90 -27.74 7.58
N VAL A 204 2.12 -27.21 7.42
CA VAL A 204 3.35 -28.00 7.23
C VAL A 204 3.66 -28.87 8.45
N THR A 205 3.51 -28.34 9.66
CA THR A 205 3.74 -29.09 10.90
C THR A 205 2.76 -30.25 11.01
N GLN A 206 1.46 -29.97 10.82
CA GLN A 206 0.42 -30.99 10.85
C GLN A 206 0.56 -32.03 9.72
N LEU A 207 1.04 -31.60 8.55
CA LEU A 207 1.31 -32.47 7.41
C LEU A 207 2.38 -33.52 7.76
N SER A 208 3.43 -33.12 8.46
CA SER A 208 4.49 -34.03 8.91
C SER A 208 3.93 -35.16 9.81
N ASP A 209 3.09 -34.77 10.78
CA ASP A 209 2.47 -35.71 11.69
C ASP A 209 1.49 -36.66 10.94
N SER A 210 0.66 -36.10 10.05
CA SER A 210 -0.29 -36.86 9.25
C SER A 210 0.41 -37.85 8.30
N ILE A 211 1.56 -37.52 7.74
CA ILE A 211 2.37 -38.40 6.91
C ILE A 211 2.95 -39.55 7.74
N GLN A 212 3.39 -39.32 8.98
CA GLN A 212 3.86 -40.38 9.86
C GLN A 212 2.75 -41.35 10.23
N GLU A 213 1.56 -40.84 10.60
CA GLU A 213 0.38 -41.65 10.87
C GLU A 213 0.00 -42.48 9.65
N TRP A 214 -0.11 -41.85 8.48
CA TRP A 214 -0.43 -42.51 7.22
C TRP A 214 0.56 -43.65 6.88
N ARG A 215 1.85 -43.46 7.07
CA ARG A 215 2.87 -44.49 6.87
C ARG A 215 2.68 -45.66 7.81
N SER A 216 2.40 -45.42 9.08
CA SER A 216 2.17 -46.47 10.07
C SER A 216 0.92 -47.30 9.76
N LEU A 217 -0.13 -46.60 9.27
CA LEU A 217 -1.38 -47.27 8.86
C LEU A 217 -1.19 -48.14 7.61
N ILE A 218 -0.47 -47.62 6.60
CA ILE A 218 -0.15 -48.45 5.41
C ILE A 218 0.66 -49.70 5.80
N GLN A 219 1.64 -49.57 6.67
CA GLN A 219 2.41 -50.71 7.13
C GLN A 219 1.49 -51.76 7.81
N LYS A 220 0.62 -51.35 8.73
CA LYS A 220 -0.37 -52.23 9.38
C LYS A 220 -1.30 -52.89 8.38
N LEU A 221 -1.85 -52.11 7.43
CA LEU A 221 -2.75 -52.62 6.41
C LEU A 221 -2.08 -53.63 5.47
N ASN A 222 -0.79 -53.45 5.14
CA ASN A 222 -0.02 -54.41 4.33
C ASN A 222 0.34 -55.68 5.09
N GLU A 223 0.52 -55.61 6.40
CA GLU A 223 0.79 -56.78 7.25
C GLU A 223 -0.49 -57.65 7.44
N GLN A 224 -1.68 -57.03 7.28
CA GLN A 224 -2.96 -57.73 7.34
C GLN A 224 -3.23 -58.44 6.01
N GLN A 225 -3.13 -59.78 5.96
CA GLN A 225 -3.33 -60.60 4.76
C GLN A 225 -4.75 -60.54 4.15
N ASN A 226 -5.65 -59.77 4.73
CA ASN A 226 -7.06 -59.68 4.33
C ASN A 226 -7.38 -58.54 3.34
N ILE A 227 -6.41 -57.64 3.00
CA ILE A 227 -6.62 -56.58 2.01
C ILE A 227 -6.29 -57.10 0.62
N THR A 228 -7.30 -57.10 -0.25
CA THR A 228 -7.16 -57.48 -1.65
C THR A 228 -6.89 -56.28 -2.57
N THR A 229 -6.40 -56.53 -3.79
CA THR A 229 -6.27 -55.49 -4.81
C THR A 229 -7.60 -54.82 -5.16
N THR A 230 -8.71 -55.52 -5.01
CA THR A 230 -10.08 -54.97 -5.16
C THR A 230 -10.41 -53.94 -4.10
N HIS A 231 -10.03 -54.16 -2.84
CA HIS A 231 -10.19 -53.18 -1.76
C HIS A 231 -9.39 -51.89 -2.04
N TRP A 232 -8.13 -52.04 -2.46
CA TRP A 232 -7.30 -50.86 -2.83
C TRP A 232 -7.87 -50.08 -4.02
N SER A 233 -8.39 -50.77 -5.04
CA SER A 233 -9.05 -50.15 -6.18
C SER A 233 -10.28 -49.35 -5.77
N TYR A 234 -11.12 -49.90 -4.89
CA TYR A 234 -12.29 -49.26 -4.35
C TYR A 234 -11.93 -48.00 -3.52
N LEU A 235 -10.99 -48.12 -2.59
CA LEU A 235 -10.54 -47.03 -1.74
C LEU A 235 -9.90 -45.89 -2.56
N SER A 236 -9.15 -46.20 -3.60
CA SER A 236 -8.57 -45.22 -4.53
C SER A 236 -9.65 -44.47 -5.30
N LYS A 237 -10.72 -45.17 -5.71
CA LYS A 237 -11.87 -44.56 -6.40
C LYS A 237 -12.63 -43.62 -5.44
N LEU A 238 -12.93 -44.07 -4.24
CA LEU A 238 -13.61 -43.28 -3.21
C LEU A 238 -12.85 -41.98 -2.91
N ARG A 239 -11.53 -42.05 -2.73
CA ARG A 239 -10.66 -40.88 -2.56
C ARG A 239 -10.78 -39.90 -3.73
N ASN A 240 -10.70 -40.43 -4.96
CA ASN A 240 -10.74 -39.56 -6.16
C ASN A 240 -12.12 -38.91 -6.33
N ASP A 241 -13.19 -39.54 -5.95
CA ASP A 241 -14.55 -39.02 -6.05
C ASP A 241 -14.79 -37.94 -4.97
N THR A 242 -14.30 -38.16 -3.74
CA THR A 242 -14.30 -37.13 -2.67
C THR A 242 -13.46 -35.88 -3.04
N LEU A 243 -12.33 -36.03 -3.72
CA LEU A 243 -11.50 -34.92 -4.18
C LEU A 243 -12.17 -34.15 -5.31
N LYS A 244 -12.89 -34.80 -6.22
CA LYS A 244 -13.60 -34.15 -7.33
C LYS A 244 -14.77 -33.29 -6.87
N SER A 245 -15.49 -33.69 -5.84
CA SER A 245 -16.60 -32.93 -5.26
C SER A 245 -16.14 -31.60 -4.66
N LYS A 246 -14.86 -31.50 -4.23
CA LYS A 246 -14.26 -30.28 -3.65
C LYS A 246 -13.39 -29.45 -4.61
N SER A 247 -13.12 -29.92 -5.84
CA SER A 247 -12.23 -29.23 -6.79
C SER A 247 -12.80 -27.96 -7.40
N ASN A 248 -14.05 -27.58 -7.06
CA ASN A 248 -14.64 -26.29 -7.38
C ASN A 248 -15.05 -25.58 -6.07
N PRO A 249 -14.10 -25.01 -5.29
CA PRO A 249 -14.51 -24.07 -4.26
C PRO A 249 -15.19 -22.90 -4.97
N PRO A 250 -16.31 -22.35 -4.45
CA PRO A 250 -16.89 -21.14 -4.98
C PRO A 250 -15.80 -20.07 -4.98
N ASN A 251 -15.55 -19.49 -6.16
CA ASN A 251 -14.66 -18.35 -6.27
C ASN A 251 -15.15 -17.29 -5.27
N PRO A 252 -14.40 -16.89 -4.25
CA PRO A 252 -14.85 -15.93 -3.26
C PRO A 252 -15.19 -14.56 -3.88
N TYR A 253 -14.95 -14.41 -5.18
CA TYR A 253 -15.23 -13.19 -5.97
C TYR A 253 -16.39 -13.36 -6.97
N SER A 254 -17.06 -14.53 -7.03
CA SER A 254 -18.26 -14.68 -7.87
C SER A 254 -19.49 -14.21 -7.11
N THR A 255 -20.16 -13.17 -7.65
CA THR A 255 -21.50 -12.76 -7.22
C THR A 255 -22.45 -13.95 -7.30
N PRO A 256 -23.29 -14.22 -6.28
CA PRO A 256 -24.28 -15.28 -6.35
C PRO A 256 -25.29 -14.96 -7.47
N SER A 257 -25.22 -15.73 -8.55
CA SER A 257 -26.23 -15.69 -9.62
C SER A 257 -27.55 -16.20 -9.07
N LYS A 258 -28.60 -15.38 -9.10
CA LYS A 258 -29.94 -15.63 -8.56
C LYS A 258 -30.72 -16.78 -9.21
N ASN A 259 -30.14 -17.56 -10.14
CA ASN A 259 -30.84 -18.58 -10.91
C ASN A 259 -30.07 -19.90 -11.05
N SER A 260 -29.62 -20.51 -9.96
CA SER A 260 -29.24 -21.92 -9.99
C SER A 260 -30.00 -22.69 -8.91
N THR A 261 -31.15 -23.24 -9.29
CA THR A 261 -31.80 -24.36 -8.61
C THR A 261 -30.98 -25.61 -8.86
N SER A 262 -29.87 -25.78 -8.17
CA SER A 262 -29.18 -27.06 -8.03
C SER A 262 -28.79 -27.20 -6.57
N ASN A 263 -29.18 -28.32 -5.97
CA ASN A 263 -28.90 -28.76 -4.61
C ASN A 263 -27.40 -28.63 -4.27
N THR A 264 -26.95 -27.43 -3.98
CA THR A 264 -25.65 -27.17 -3.36
C THR A 264 -25.91 -27.16 -1.86
N TYR A 265 -25.48 -28.20 -1.19
CA TYR A 265 -25.54 -28.36 0.27
C TYR A 265 -24.95 -27.07 0.88
N ASN A 266 -25.77 -26.38 1.65
CA ASN A 266 -25.32 -25.27 2.51
C ASN A 266 -24.35 -25.86 3.55
N ILE A 267 -23.03 -25.70 3.29
CA ILE A 267 -21.96 -26.09 4.21
C ILE A 267 -21.88 -25.13 5.41
N ASP A 268 -22.68 -24.08 5.44
CA ASP A 268 -22.59 -22.96 6.38
C ASP A 268 -23.58 -23.01 7.55
N ASP A 269 -24.31 -24.11 7.75
CA ASP A 269 -25.13 -24.28 8.94
C ASP A 269 -24.40 -25.12 10.01
N PRO A 270 -23.87 -24.50 11.08
CA PRO A 270 -23.14 -25.21 12.14
C PRO A 270 -23.99 -26.31 12.83
N LEU A 271 -25.30 -26.14 12.85
CA LEU A 271 -26.22 -27.12 13.42
C LEU A 271 -26.29 -28.37 12.54
N ALA A 272 -26.46 -28.20 11.22
CA ALA A 272 -26.48 -29.31 10.26
C ALA A 272 -25.15 -30.09 10.22
N GLN A 273 -24.02 -29.40 10.45
CA GLN A 273 -22.71 -30.01 10.55
C GLN A 273 -22.61 -30.87 11.83
N SER A 274 -23.02 -30.34 12.98
CA SER A 274 -23.02 -31.02 14.25
C SER A 274 -23.91 -32.28 14.22
N GLU A 275 -25.11 -32.19 13.62
CA GLU A 275 -26.00 -33.35 13.45
C GLU A 275 -25.36 -34.46 12.61
N LYS A 276 -24.61 -34.14 11.58
CA LYS A 276 -23.89 -35.13 10.77
C LYS A 276 -22.71 -35.74 11.53
N GLU A 277 -22.01 -34.96 12.34
CA GLU A 277 -20.94 -35.47 13.19
C GLU A 277 -21.47 -36.47 14.21
N ASP A 278 -22.59 -36.17 14.85
CA ASP A 278 -23.25 -37.08 15.80
C ASP A 278 -23.72 -38.38 15.12
N GLN A 279 -24.31 -38.30 13.92
CA GLN A 279 -24.72 -39.49 13.16
C GLN A 279 -23.52 -40.36 12.78
N ILE A 280 -22.40 -39.78 12.38
CA ILE A 280 -21.18 -40.54 12.07
C ILE A 280 -20.59 -41.17 13.33
N LEU A 281 -20.60 -40.47 14.46
CA LEU A 281 -20.16 -41.00 15.74
C LEU A 281 -21.00 -42.22 16.17
N ASP A 282 -22.32 -42.11 16.12
CA ASP A 282 -23.24 -43.21 16.44
C ASP A 282 -22.98 -44.44 15.54
N TRP A 283 -22.74 -44.20 14.24
CA TRP A 283 -22.42 -45.25 13.31
C TRP A 283 -21.09 -45.93 13.65
N ILE A 284 -20.03 -45.17 13.95
CA ILE A 284 -18.69 -45.66 14.33
C ILE A 284 -18.77 -46.49 15.62
N GLU A 285 -19.49 -45.99 16.63
CA GLU A 285 -19.67 -46.68 17.90
C GLU A 285 -20.49 -47.98 17.74
N SER A 286 -21.54 -47.95 16.89
CA SER A 286 -22.35 -49.15 16.59
C SER A 286 -21.54 -50.27 15.92
N HIS A 287 -20.45 -49.92 15.23
CA HIS A 287 -19.51 -50.85 14.61
C HIS A 287 -18.32 -51.22 15.51
N GLY A 288 -18.37 -50.86 16.81
CA GLY A 288 -17.36 -51.23 17.80
C GLY A 288 -15.99 -50.58 17.61
N ILE A 289 -15.93 -49.48 16.90
CA ILE A 289 -14.69 -48.71 16.69
C ILE A 289 -14.52 -47.72 17.84
N ASN A 290 -13.41 -47.85 18.54
CA ASN A 290 -13.06 -46.95 19.62
C ASN A 290 -12.44 -45.65 19.09
N ASP A 291 -12.59 -44.56 19.87
CA ASP A 291 -11.98 -43.25 19.53
C ASP A 291 -12.49 -42.61 18.23
N GLY A 292 -13.70 -42.96 17.74
CA GLY A 292 -14.31 -42.38 16.53
C GLY A 292 -14.41 -40.85 16.53
N TRP A 293 -14.55 -40.25 17.72
CA TRP A 293 -14.58 -38.81 17.92
C TRP A 293 -13.32 -38.09 17.41
N LYS A 294 -12.18 -38.79 17.26
CA LYS A 294 -10.93 -38.22 16.77
C LYS A 294 -10.96 -37.91 15.28
N PHE A 295 -11.86 -38.51 14.52
CA PHE A 295 -11.92 -38.36 13.06
C PHE A 295 -13.33 -38.18 12.49
N ALA A 296 -14.38 -38.21 13.31
CA ALA A 296 -15.75 -37.99 12.84
C ALA A 296 -15.93 -36.60 12.19
N SER A 297 -15.44 -35.56 12.83
CA SER A 297 -15.47 -34.20 12.28
C SER A 297 -14.69 -34.09 10.96
N ASP A 298 -13.53 -34.75 10.87
CA ASP A 298 -12.74 -34.76 9.63
C ASP A 298 -13.50 -35.49 8.51
N LEU A 299 -14.19 -36.60 8.80
CA LEU A 299 -15.02 -37.33 7.83
C LEU A 299 -16.19 -36.49 7.30
N VAL A 300 -16.88 -35.75 8.16
CA VAL A 300 -17.92 -34.78 7.74
C VAL A 300 -17.31 -33.70 6.83
N ASN A 301 -16.19 -33.13 7.25
CA ASN A 301 -15.50 -32.10 6.51
C ASN A 301 -15.05 -32.52 5.11
N ILE A 302 -14.78 -33.81 4.90
CA ILE A 302 -14.44 -34.37 3.59
C ILE A 302 -15.65 -34.80 2.78
N GLY A 303 -16.87 -34.75 3.37
CA GLY A 303 -18.12 -35.11 2.71
C GLY A 303 -18.43 -36.61 2.70
N VAL A 304 -17.82 -37.35 3.63
CA VAL A 304 -18.19 -38.78 3.87
C VAL A 304 -19.43 -38.80 4.77
N GLY A 305 -20.50 -39.38 4.29
CA GLY A 305 -21.75 -39.58 5.03
C GLY A 305 -21.98 -41.04 5.41
N ILE A 306 -23.14 -41.30 5.99
CA ILE A 306 -23.52 -42.65 6.44
C ILE A 306 -23.59 -43.65 5.27
N ASP A 307 -24.03 -43.22 4.10
CA ASP A 307 -24.14 -44.10 2.93
C ASP A 307 -22.75 -44.55 2.46
N GLU A 308 -21.78 -43.66 2.40
CA GLU A 308 -20.39 -43.97 2.05
C GLU A 308 -19.75 -44.89 3.11
N LEU A 309 -20.04 -44.66 4.40
CA LEU A 309 -19.55 -45.52 5.48
C LEU A 309 -20.13 -46.94 5.40
N ASN A 310 -21.42 -47.06 5.10
CA ASN A 310 -22.07 -48.34 4.86
C ASN A 310 -21.49 -49.06 3.65
N ASP A 311 -21.22 -48.35 2.57
CA ASP A 311 -20.58 -48.90 1.38
C ASP A 311 -19.17 -49.42 1.67
N ILE A 312 -18.38 -48.67 2.45
CA ILE A 312 -17.05 -49.10 2.90
C ILE A 312 -17.17 -50.39 3.72
N ALA A 313 -18.06 -50.43 4.73
CA ALA A 313 -18.25 -51.57 5.57
C ALA A 313 -18.70 -52.83 4.77
N ASN A 314 -19.69 -52.67 3.89
CA ASN A 314 -20.19 -53.74 3.05
C ASN A 314 -19.12 -54.31 2.11
N ASN A 315 -18.29 -53.45 1.50
CA ASN A 315 -17.20 -53.90 0.62
C ASN A 315 -16.09 -54.63 1.39
N ILE A 316 -15.83 -54.27 2.64
CA ILE A 316 -14.83 -54.93 3.51
C ILE A 316 -15.35 -56.26 4.04
N PHE A 317 -16.64 -56.35 4.41
CA PHE A 317 -17.24 -57.53 4.99
C PHE A 317 -17.71 -58.55 3.95
N SER A 318 -17.79 -58.23 2.66
CA SER A 318 -18.26 -59.09 1.57
C SER A 318 -17.25 -60.16 1.11
N GLY A 319 -16.46 -60.74 2.00
CA GLY A 319 -15.60 -61.89 1.67
C GLY A 319 -16.38 -63.23 1.74
N PRO A 320 -16.02 -64.26 0.91
CA PRO A 320 -16.72 -65.54 0.92
C PRO A 320 -16.68 -66.20 2.30
N PRO A 321 -17.80 -66.84 2.75
CA PRO A 321 -17.86 -67.49 4.04
C PRO A 321 -16.99 -68.72 4.03
N SER A 322 -15.83 -68.73 4.59
CA SER A 322 -15.03 -69.91 4.87
C SER A 322 -14.60 -69.92 6.32
N ASP A 323 -15.04 -71.00 6.97
CA ASP A 323 -14.63 -71.56 8.25
C ASP A 323 -15.04 -70.95 9.60
N THR A 324 -15.57 -71.82 10.38
CA THR A 324 -16.14 -72.01 11.68
C THR A 324 -15.43 -71.43 12.92
N ASN A 325 -15.02 -70.13 12.88
CA ASN A 325 -14.59 -69.46 14.10
C ASN A 325 -15.06 -67.98 14.04
N THR A 326 -16.36 -67.77 14.29
CA THR A 326 -17.11 -66.51 14.12
C THR A 326 -16.57 -65.39 14.96
N ASP A 327 -16.13 -65.61 16.19
CA ASP A 327 -15.70 -64.49 17.08
C ASP A 327 -14.32 -63.92 16.74
N ARG A 328 -13.38 -64.76 16.30
CA ARG A 328 -12.04 -64.27 15.87
C ARG A 328 -12.08 -63.52 14.53
N LYS A 329 -12.96 -63.92 13.63
CA LYS A 329 -13.15 -63.33 12.31
C LYS A 329 -13.85 -61.99 12.43
N ALA A 330 -14.90 -61.89 13.25
CA ALA A 330 -15.59 -60.65 13.53
C ALA A 330 -14.63 -59.59 14.13
N LYS A 331 -13.83 -59.97 15.13
CA LYS A 331 -12.85 -59.06 15.75
C LYS A 331 -11.75 -58.60 14.78
N GLY A 332 -11.31 -59.46 13.86
CA GLY A 332 -10.33 -59.09 12.80
C GLY A 332 -10.91 -58.12 11.77
N GLN A 333 -12.19 -58.26 11.40
CA GLN A 333 -12.89 -57.39 10.47
C GLN A 333 -13.15 -55.99 11.04
N HIS A 334 -13.50 -55.88 12.32
CA HIS A 334 -13.65 -54.59 12.99
C HIS A 334 -12.31 -53.79 13.05
N LEU A 335 -11.20 -54.47 13.39
CA LEU A 335 -9.87 -53.83 13.38
C LEU A 335 -9.46 -53.37 11.98
N LEU A 336 -9.79 -54.13 10.94
CA LEU A 336 -9.51 -53.75 9.56
C LEU A 336 -10.34 -52.56 9.14
N LEU A 337 -11.62 -52.46 9.48
CA LEU A 337 -12.49 -51.34 9.20
C LEU A 337 -11.96 -50.08 9.89
N GLU A 338 -11.57 -50.16 11.17
CA GLU A 338 -10.97 -49.05 11.91
C GLU A 338 -9.69 -48.53 11.23
N ASP A 339 -8.76 -49.43 10.87
CA ASP A 339 -7.50 -49.03 10.22
C ASP A 339 -7.75 -48.40 8.82
N ILE A 340 -8.76 -48.88 8.08
CA ILE A 340 -9.15 -48.27 6.78
C ILE A 340 -9.75 -46.88 6.96
N LEU A 341 -10.66 -46.68 7.92
CA LEU A 341 -11.24 -45.37 8.18
C LEU A 341 -10.15 -44.35 8.64
N ARG A 342 -9.25 -44.77 9.50
CA ARG A 342 -8.10 -43.96 9.92
C ARG A 342 -7.18 -43.64 8.75
N TRP A 343 -6.92 -44.60 7.85
CA TRP A 343 -6.12 -44.39 6.65
C TRP A 343 -6.81 -43.38 5.69
N LEU A 344 -8.14 -43.53 5.50
CA LEU A 344 -8.91 -42.59 4.67
C LEU A 344 -8.85 -41.19 5.25
N ASN A 345 -9.06 -41.06 6.57
CA ASN A 345 -8.96 -39.78 7.27
C ASN A 345 -7.55 -39.15 7.13
N ALA A 346 -6.50 -39.91 7.41
CA ALA A 346 -5.12 -39.42 7.26
C ALA A 346 -4.81 -38.97 5.82
N THR A 347 -5.28 -39.73 4.81
CA THR A 347 -5.08 -39.42 3.39
C THR A 347 -5.76 -38.11 3.00
N THR A 348 -7.03 -37.95 3.38
CA THR A 348 -7.80 -36.73 3.06
C THR A 348 -7.30 -35.50 3.83
N ARG A 349 -6.84 -35.70 5.07
CA ARG A 349 -6.19 -34.66 5.86
C ARG A 349 -4.90 -34.16 5.20
N ILE A 350 -4.08 -35.06 4.65
CA ILE A 350 -2.89 -34.71 3.87
C ILE A 350 -3.28 -33.86 2.67
N ASP A 351 -4.29 -34.29 1.90
CA ASP A 351 -4.74 -33.54 0.71
C ASP A 351 -5.27 -32.14 1.09
N HIS A 352 -6.02 -32.00 2.20
CA HIS A 352 -6.50 -30.73 2.72
C HIS A 352 -5.34 -29.81 3.15
N LEU A 353 -4.37 -30.34 3.89
CA LEU A 353 -3.21 -29.56 4.33
C LEU A 353 -2.35 -29.08 3.16
N LEU A 354 -2.17 -29.90 2.12
CA LEU A 354 -1.50 -29.50 0.88
C LEU A 354 -2.26 -28.38 0.16
N TYR A 355 -3.59 -28.44 0.12
CA TYR A 355 -4.43 -27.38 -0.44
C TYR A 355 -4.30 -26.07 0.37
N GLU A 356 -4.31 -26.15 1.70
CA GLU A 356 -4.12 -24.98 2.58
C GLU A 356 -2.74 -24.32 2.37
N ILE A 357 -1.67 -25.11 2.27
CA ILE A 357 -0.32 -24.61 1.97
C ILE A 357 -0.29 -23.92 0.61
N LYS A 358 -0.87 -24.56 -0.42
CA LYS A 358 -0.93 -23.99 -1.78
C LYS A 358 -1.66 -22.65 -1.80
N ASN A 359 -2.82 -22.56 -1.14
CA ASN A 359 -3.58 -21.32 -1.09
C ASN A 359 -2.86 -20.22 -0.30
N SER A 360 -2.27 -20.58 0.83
CA SER A 360 -1.48 -19.65 1.65
C SER A 360 -0.29 -19.09 0.88
N THR A 361 0.45 -19.93 0.14
CA THR A 361 1.58 -19.50 -0.67
C THR A 361 1.15 -18.67 -1.89
N ALA A 362 0.04 -19.02 -2.53
CA ALA A 362 -0.54 -18.21 -3.61
C ALA A 362 -0.92 -16.82 -3.09
N ARG A 363 -1.55 -16.75 -1.91
CA ARG A 363 -1.92 -15.48 -1.27
C ARG A 363 -0.72 -14.61 -0.94
N ILE A 364 0.37 -15.20 -0.43
CA ILE A 364 1.64 -14.49 -0.20
C ILE A 364 2.17 -13.91 -1.52
N SER A 365 2.15 -14.70 -2.60
CA SER A 365 2.62 -14.28 -3.93
C SER A 365 1.78 -13.13 -4.50
N GLU A 366 0.46 -13.16 -4.33
CA GLU A 366 -0.45 -12.07 -4.71
C GLU A 366 -0.12 -10.77 -3.96
N LEU A 367 0.04 -10.84 -2.63
CA LEU A 367 0.39 -9.69 -1.80
C LEU A 367 1.75 -9.10 -2.20
N ILE A 368 2.77 -9.93 -2.41
CA ILE A 368 4.09 -9.49 -2.86
C ILE A 368 4.00 -8.84 -4.25
N SER A 369 3.22 -9.42 -5.17
CA SER A 369 3.01 -8.87 -6.51
C SER A 369 2.30 -7.52 -6.46
N ALA A 370 1.29 -7.36 -5.61
CA ALA A 370 0.59 -6.10 -5.40
C ALA A 370 1.53 -5.01 -4.85
N VAL A 371 2.37 -5.34 -3.87
CA VAL A 371 3.39 -4.43 -3.32
C VAL A 371 4.41 -4.05 -4.38
N LYS A 372 4.88 -5.03 -5.16
CA LYS A 372 5.85 -4.81 -6.23
C LYS A 372 5.26 -3.90 -7.31
N SER A 373 4.04 -4.13 -7.75
CA SER A 373 3.38 -3.28 -8.75
C SER A 373 3.19 -1.84 -8.26
N TYR A 374 2.96 -1.64 -6.96
CA TYR A 374 2.86 -0.32 -6.37
C TYR A 374 4.22 0.39 -6.22
N SER A 375 5.29 -0.34 -5.88
CA SER A 375 6.61 0.22 -5.57
C SER A 375 7.55 0.34 -6.77
N TYR A 376 7.47 -0.57 -7.75
CA TYR A 376 8.48 -0.69 -8.82
C TYR A 376 8.17 0.09 -10.10
N MET A 377 7.03 0.77 -10.19
CA MET A 377 6.65 1.53 -11.40
C MET A 377 7.39 2.87 -11.58
N ASP A 378 8.41 3.16 -10.75
CA ASP A 378 9.18 4.42 -10.86
C ASP A 378 10.13 4.50 -12.07
N GLN A 379 10.28 3.44 -12.87
CA GLN A 379 11.33 3.38 -13.91
C GLN A 379 10.89 3.58 -15.35
N ALA A 380 9.59 3.58 -15.68
CA ALA A 380 9.14 3.86 -17.05
C ALA A 380 8.01 4.91 -17.03
N PRO A 381 8.21 6.08 -17.67
CA PRO A 381 7.27 7.20 -17.58
C PRO A 381 5.89 6.89 -18.17
N LEU A 382 5.80 6.12 -19.26
CA LEU A 382 4.56 5.78 -19.94
C LEU A 382 4.50 4.29 -20.26
N GLN A 383 3.41 3.65 -19.93
CA GLN A 383 3.18 2.22 -20.12
C GLN A 383 1.78 1.94 -20.65
N ASP A 384 1.60 0.76 -21.25
CA ASP A 384 0.29 0.21 -21.57
C ASP A 384 -0.33 -0.40 -20.32
N VAL A 385 -1.22 0.35 -19.66
CA VAL A 385 -1.75 0.05 -18.33
C VAL A 385 -3.13 -0.59 -18.40
N ASN A 386 -3.27 -1.76 -17.77
CA ASN A 386 -4.57 -2.35 -17.48
C ASN A 386 -5.12 -1.74 -16.19
N ILE A 387 -6.22 -0.99 -16.32
CA ILE A 387 -6.83 -0.26 -15.19
C ILE A 387 -7.38 -1.22 -14.13
N HIS A 388 -7.98 -2.35 -14.53
CA HIS A 388 -8.50 -3.32 -13.57
C HIS A 388 -7.39 -3.89 -12.68
N ASN A 389 -6.21 -4.18 -13.25
CA ASN A 389 -5.07 -4.67 -12.46
C ASN A 389 -4.62 -3.66 -11.41
N GLY A 390 -4.60 -2.36 -11.74
CA GLY A 390 -4.27 -1.29 -10.79
C GLY A 390 -5.28 -1.19 -9.65
N ILE A 391 -6.57 -1.23 -9.97
CA ILE A 391 -7.65 -1.20 -9.00
C ILE A 391 -7.62 -2.44 -8.09
N GLU A 392 -7.49 -3.65 -8.66
CA GLU A 392 -7.43 -4.89 -7.87
C GLU A 392 -6.21 -4.93 -6.96
N SER A 393 -5.04 -4.49 -7.43
CA SER A 393 -3.84 -4.36 -6.60
C SER A 393 -4.09 -3.41 -5.42
N THR A 394 -4.78 -2.29 -5.65
CA THR A 394 -5.16 -1.34 -4.59
C THR A 394 -6.14 -1.97 -3.59
N LEU A 395 -7.15 -2.71 -4.06
CA LEU A 395 -8.11 -3.41 -3.19
C LEU A 395 -7.42 -4.46 -2.32
N ILE A 396 -6.46 -5.20 -2.87
CA ILE A 396 -5.63 -6.16 -2.11
C ILE A 396 -4.87 -5.44 -0.99
N MET A 397 -4.27 -4.29 -1.28
CA MET A 397 -3.51 -3.51 -0.30
C MET A 397 -4.41 -2.91 0.80
N LEU A 398 -5.62 -2.49 0.46
CA LEU A 398 -6.59 -1.92 1.39
C LEU A 398 -7.47 -2.97 2.09
N GLN A 399 -7.27 -4.27 1.82
CA GLN A 399 -8.12 -5.34 2.32
C GLN A 399 -8.27 -5.33 3.85
N HIS A 400 -7.20 -5.00 4.59
CA HIS A 400 -7.27 -4.86 6.04
C HIS A 400 -8.28 -3.78 6.49
N LYS A 401 -8.26 -2.60 5.83
CA LYS A 401 -9.19 -1.51 6.12
C LYS A 401 -10.62 -1.89 5.74
N LEU A 402 -10.81 -2.52 4.56
CA LEU A 402 -12.11 -3.00 4.09
C LEU A 402 -12.75 -3.98 5.07
N ARG A 403 -12.01 -4.97 5.55
CA ARG A 403 -12.49 -5.93 6.56
C ARG A 403 -12.80 -5.25 7.90
N LYS A 404 -11.93 -4.35 8.36
CA LYS A 404 -12.13 -3.64 9.62
C LYS A 404 -13.39 -2.77 9.60
N ALA A 405 -13.69 -2.16 8.45
CA ALA A 405 -14.87 -1.31 8.25
C ALA A 405 -16.10 -2.10 7.77
N ASP A 406 -16.00 -3.43 7.61
CA ASP A 406 -17.08 -4.30 7.09
C ASP A 406 -17.66 -3.77 5.76
N VAL A 407 -16.76 -3.45 4.82
CA VAL A 407 -17.12 -2.89 3.52
C VAL A 407 -17.09 -3.96 2.45
N THR A 408 -18.20 -4.11 1.72
CA THR A 408 -18.33 -5.02 0.59
C THR A 408 -17.98 -4.30 -0.72
N ILE A 409 -17.15 -4.92 -1.57
CA ILE A 409 -16.78 -4.40 -2.89
C ILE A 409 -17.66 -5.04 -3.97
N ILE A 410 -18.37 -4.20 -4.72
CA ILE A 410 -19.17 -4.60 -5.88
C ILE A 410 -18.43 -4.18 -7.14
N ARG A 411 -18.22 -5.10 -8.07
CA ARG A 411 -17.47 -4.89 -9.31
C ARG A 411 -18.40 -4.95 -10.50
N GLU A 412 -18.47 -3.86 -11.27
CA GLU A 412 -19.18 -3.77 -12.56
C GLU A 412 -18.15 -3.40 -13.65
N TYR A 413 -17.24 -4.33 -13.94
CA TYR A 413 -16.15 -4.10 -14.88
C TYR A 413 -16.60 -4.38 -16.33
N ASP A 414 -16.27 -3.46 -17.23
CA ASP A 414 -16.36 -3.71 -18.66
C ASP A 414 -15.25 -4.71 -19.08
N SER A 415 -15.64 -5.92 -19.46
CA SER A 415 -14.71 -6.98 -19.86
C SER A 415 -13.87 -6.63 -21.11
N ASN A 416 -14.32 -5.65 -21.88
CA ASN A 416 -13.65 -5.17 -23.10
C ASN A 416 -12.99 -3.80 -22.90
N LEU A 417 -12.70 -3.41 -21.65
CA LEU A 417 -12.05 -2.15 -21.38
C LEU A 417 -10.65 -2.13 -22.01
N PRO A 418 -10.34 -1.15 -22.88
CA PRO A 418 -9.01 -1.05 -23.48
C PRO A 418 -7.96 -0.66 -22.43
N HIS A 419 -6.71 -1.05 -22.67
CA HIS A 419 -5.59 -0.53 -21.93
C HIS A 419 -5.40 0.96 -22.20
N VAL A 420 -4.82 1.66 -21.23
CA VAL A 420 -4.57 3.09 -21.30
C VAL A 420 -3.08 3.34 -21.31
N ASN A 421 -2.61 4.20 -22.21
CA ASN A 421 -1.23 4.66 -22.17
C ASN A 421 -1.06 5.69 -21.04
N ALA A 422 -0.47 5.28 -19.93
CA ALA A 422 -0.46 6.06 -18.68
C ALA A 422 0.77 5.78 -17.81
N ILE A 423 0.95 6.60 -16.78
CA ILE A 423 1.92 6.38 -15.70
C ILE A 423 1.22 5.55 -14.61
N GLY A 424 1.44 4.25 -14.61
CA GLY A 424 0.67 3.29 -13.80
C GLY A 424 0.75 3.53 -12.30
N ASN A 425 1.91 3.93 -11.75
CA ASN A 425 2.09 4.24 -10.34
C ASN A 425 1.26 5.48 -9.91
N GLU A 426 1.18 6.51 -10.75
CA GLU A 426 0.37 7.68 -10.48
C GLU A 426 -1.12 7.33 -10.46
N LEU A 427 -1.58 6.51 -11.42
CA LEU A 427 -2.96 6.02 -11.41
C LEU A 427 -3.27 5.16 -10.17
N ASN A 428 -2.35 4.31 -9.73
CA ASN A 428 -2.51 3.53 -8.50
C ASN A 428 -2.65 4.44 -7.27
N GLN A 429 -1.95 5.58 -7.24
CA GLN A 429 -2.12 6.58 -6.19
C GLN A 429 -3.53 7.20 -6.22
N VAL A 430 -4.08 7.46 -7.42
CA VAL A 430 -5.47 7.93 -7.55
C VAL A 430 -6.45 6.90 -7.00
N TRP A 431 -6.34 5.64 -7.41
CA TRP A 431 -7.23 4.57 -6.92
C TRP A 431 -7.13 4.42 -5.40
N THR A 432 -5.91 4.46 -4.85
CA THR A 432 -5.68 4.39 -3.40
C THR A 432 -6.36 5.55 -2.68
N ASN A 433 -6.20 6.77 -3.15
CA ASN A 433 -6.81 7.96 -2.53
C ASN A 433 -8.34 7.90 -2.57
N LEU A 434 -8.91 7.52 -3.72
CA LEU A 434 -10.37 7.49 -3.88
C LEU A 434 -11.01 6.35 -3.08
N ILE A 435 -10.43 5.14 -3.12
CA ILE A 435 -10.96 3.98 -2.38
C ILE A 435 -10.76 4.18 -0.87
N ASP A 436 -9.62 4.71 -0.42
CA ASP A 436 -9.38 4.99 1.00
C ASP A 436 -10.36 6.06 1.53
N ASN A 437 -10.65 7.09 0.74
CA ASN A 437 -11.67 8.09 1.08
C ASN A 437 -13.08 7.47 1.13
N ALA A 438 -13.41 6.57 0.23
CA ALA A 438 -14.69 5.86 0.23
C ALA A 438 -14.86 4.99 1.49
N ILE A 439 -13.81 4.26 1.90
CA ILE A 439 -13.81 3.47 3.16
C ILE A 439 -14.04 4.39 4.37
N ASP A 440 -13.31 5.51 4.44
CA ASP A 440 -13.43 6.47 5.54
C ASP A 440 -14.82 7.14 5.55
N GLY A 441 -15.41 7.42 4.37
CA GLY A 441 -16.76 8.00 4.23
C GLY A 441 -17.88 7.05 4.69
N ILE A 442 -17.70 5.74 4.51
CA ILE A 442 -18.61 4.70 5.00
C ILE A 442 -18.50 4.56 6.52
N GLY A 443 -17.27 4.55 7.05
CA GLY A 443 -16.99 4.39 8.47
C GLY A 443 -17.18 2.96 8.99
N SER A 444 -18.40 2.43 8.95
CA SER A 444 -18.71 1.06 9.38
C SER A 444 -19.92 0.52 8.64
N HIS A 445 -19.75 -0.64 8.03
CA HIS A 445 -20.78 -1.38 7.27
C HIS A 445 -21.35 -0.62 6.07
N GLY A 446 -20.99 -1.05 4.87
CA GLY A 446 -21.47 -0.46 3.62
C GLY A 446 -20.87 -1.10 2.38
N ASN A 447 -21.11 -0.45 1.24
CA ASN A 447 -20.68 -0.96 -0.06
C ASN A 447 -19.88 0.08 -0.82
N ILE A 448 -18.87 -0.37 -1.56
CA ILE A 448 -18.19 0.41 -2.59
C ILE A 448 -18.44 -0.29 -3.93
N LEU A 449 -19.10 0.40 -4.85
CA LEU A 449 -19.29 -0.05 -6.23
C LEU A 449 -18.20 0.56 -7.10
N ILE A 450 -17.47 -0.28 -7.82
CA ILE A 450 -16.47 0.14 -8.80
C ILE A 450 -16.96 -0.28 -10.18
N ARG A 451 -17.23 0.71 -11.02
CA ARG A 451 -17.71 0.52 -12.38
C ARG A 451 -16.68 1.04 -13.38
N THR A 452 -16.47 0.31 -14.45
CA THR A 452 -15.65 0.75 -15.59
C THR A 452 -16.43 0.69 -16.88
N LYS A 453 -16.17 1.64 -17.78
CA LYS A 453 -16.85 1.73 -19.06
C LYS A 453 -15.94 2.30 -20.13
N ASN A 454 -16.00 1.73 -21.33
CA ASN A 454 -15.38 2.29 -22.53
C ASN A 454 -16.26 3.38 -23.12
N GLU A 455 -15.75 4.60 -23.28
CA GLU A 455 -16.46 5.73 -23.89
C GLU A 455 -15.95 6.00 -25.32
N GLY A 456 -16.55 5.33 -26.28
CA GLY A 456 -16.37 5.58 -27.71
C GLY A 456 -14.94 5.37 -28.22
N ASN A 457 -14.18 4.46 -27.63
CA ASN A 457 -12.78 4.13 -27.98
C ASN A 457 -11.78 5.30 -27.87
N THR A 458 -12.16 6.40 -27.26
CA THR A 458 -11.28 7.57 -27.04
C THR A 458 -10.92 7.74 -25.58
N HIS A 459 -11.85 7.39 -24.70
CA HIS A 459 -11.71 7.53 -23.26
C HIS A 459 -12.25 6.29 -22.55
N ILE A 460 -11.80 6.09 -21.34
CA ILE A 460 -12.42 5.20 -20.38
C ILE A 460 -13.01 6.01 -19.23
N LEU A 461 -14.04 5.49 -18.60
CA LEU A 461 -14.64 6.02 -17.39
C LEU A 461 -14.48 4.98 -16.28
N VAL A 462 -13.99 5.44 -15.11
CA VAL A 462 -13.97 4.67 -13.87
C VAL A 462 -14.80 5.41 -12.84
N GLU A 463 -15.79 4.74 -12.28
CA GLU A 463 -16.65 5.27 -11.22
C GLU A 463 -16.40 4.51 -9.93
N ILE A 464 -16.21 5.24 -8.84
CA ILE A 464 -16.06 4.69 -7.47
C ILE A 464 -17.20 5.32 -6.66
N VAL A 465 -18.19 4.49 -6.32
CA VAL A 465 -19.41 4.92 -5.63
C VAL A 465 -19.41 4.31 -4.23
N ASP A 466 -19.42 5.13 -3.21
CA ASP A 466 -19.55 4.69 -1.83
C ASP A 466 -20.95 4.95 -1.27
N SER A 467 -21.34 4.15 -0.28
CA SER A 467 -22.62 4.25 0.42
C SER A 467 -22.51 5.06 1.74
N GLY A 468 -21.55 5.99 1.83
CA GLY A 468 -21.31 6.79 3.01
C GLY A 468 -22.51 7.63 3.44
N SER A 469 -22.89 7.53 4.71
CA SER A 469 -24.16 8.09 5.21
C SER A 469 -24.25 9.62 5.17
N GLN A 470 -23.11 10.33 5.29
CA GLN A 470 -23.10 11.79 5.39
C GLN A 470 -22.86 12.50 4.06
N GLY A 471 -22.18 11.87 3.11
CA GLY A 471 -21.70 12.52 1.90
C GLY A 471 -20.68 13.65 2.18
N ILE A 472 -20.33 14.41 1.15
CA ILE A 472 -19.42 15.56 1.27
C ILE A 472 -20.23 16.81 1.62
N PRO A 473 -19.89 17.56 2.69
CA PRO A 473 -20.59 18.79 3.08
C PRO A 473 -20.60 19.83 1.94
N LYS A 474 -21.74 20.50 1.73
CA LYS A 474 -21.96 21.42 0.59
C LYS A 474 -20.98 22.60 0.57
N ASP A 475 -20.58 23.08 1.73
CA ASP A 475 -19.61 24.18 1.89
C ASP A 475 -18.18 23.77 1.49
N VAL A 476 -17.86 22.47 1.60
CA VAL A 476 -16.55 21.91 1.24
C VAL A 476 -16.50 21.51 -0.24
N GLN A 477 -17.63 21.10 -0.84
CA GLN A 477 -17.70 20.61 -2.23
C GLN A 477 -16.97 21.49 -3.26
N PRO A 478 -17.10 22.84 -3.28
CA PRO A 478 -16.41 23.67 -4.26
C PRO A 478 -14.88 23.62 -4.15
N ARG A 479 -14.37 23.19 -3.01
CA ARG A 479 -12.94 23.27 -2.65
C ARG A 479 -12.27 21.91 -2.41
N ILE A 480 -12.95 20.80 -2.67
CA ILE A 480 -12.41 19.46 -2.31
C ILE A 480 -11.12 19.07 -3.03
N PHE A 481 -10.85 19.69 -4.18
CA PHE A 481 -9.61 19.50 -4.94
C PHE A 481 -8.52 20.51 -4.59
N GLU A 482 -8.79 21.48 -3.70
CA GLU A 482 -7.77 22.37 -3.18
C GLU A 482 -6.86 21.64 -2.17
N PRO A 483 -5.56 21.94 -2.15
CA PRO A 483 -4.65 21.38 -1.16
C PRO A 483 -5.08 21.71 0.28
N PHE A 484 -4.86 20.76 1.17
CA PHE A 484 -5.13 20.86 2.62
C PHE A 484 -6.61 20.95 3.02
N VAL A 485 -7.54 20.85 2.09
CA VAL A 485 -8.98 20.76 2.39
C VAL A 485 -9.31 19.35 2.87
N THR A 486 -9.83 19.25 4.09
CA THR A 486 -10.21 17.97 4.72
C THR A 486 -11.37 18.16 5.70
N THR A 487 -12.28 17.19 5.74
CA THR A 487 -13.36 17.08 6.74
C THR A 487 -12.97 16.13 7.89
N LYS A 488 -11.79 15.48 7.78
CA LYS A 488 -11.29 14.55 8.80
C LYS A 488 -10.71 15.33 9.98
N GLU A 489 -10.74 14.73 11.18
CA GLU A 489 -10.12 15.29 12.37
C GLU A 489 -8.64 15.62 12.17
N LEU A 490 -8.14 16.62 12.84
CA LEU A 490 -6.73 17.04 12.83
C LEU A 490 -5.81 15.83 13.06
N GLY A 491 -4.88 15.62 12.12
CA GLY A 491 -3.93 14.50 12.16
C GLY A 491 -4.42 13.18 11.54
N LYS A 492 -5.71 13.04 11.18
CA LYS A 492 -6.24 11.86 10.47
C LYS A 492 -6.35 12.04 8.96
N GLY A 493 -6.32 13.27 8.46
CA GLY A 493 -6.36 13.58 7.05
C GLY A 493 -5.39 14.70 6.69
N THR A 494 -4.60 14.51 5.62
CA THR A 494 -3.66 15.53 5.12
C THR A 494 -4.33 16.58 4.25
N GLY A 495 -5.56 16.32 3.75
CA GLY A 495 -6.24 17.18 2.78
C GLY A 495 -5.57 17.25 1.40
N LEU A 496 -4.59 16.37 1.13
CA LEU A 496 -3.81 16.40 -0.12
C LEU A 496 -4.19 15.29 -1.10
N GLY A 497 -4.90 14.25 -0.66
CA GLY A 497 -5.21 13.08 -1.51
C GLY A 497 -6.00 13.45 -2.76
N LEU A 498 -7.08 14.24 -2.62
CA LEU A 498 -7.92 14.64 -3.76
C LEU A 498 -7.25 15.66 -4.66
N SER A 499 -6.48 16.61 -4.13
CA SER A 499 -5.71 17.58 -4.94
C SER A 499 -4.65 16.88 -5.79
N ILE A 500 -3.97 15.87 -5.24
CA ILE A 500 -3.01 15.04 -5.98
C ILE A 500 -3.74 14.22 -7.04
N SER A 501 -4.88 13.60 -6.72
CA SER A 501 -5.66 12.83 -7.69
C SER A 501 -6.13 13.71 -8.85
N HIS A 502 -6.58 14.92 -8.56
CA HIS A 502 -6.96 15.90 -9.59
C HIS A 502 -5.77 16.23 -10.50
N ARG A 503 -4.62 16.56 -9.93
CA ARG A 503 -3.41 16.87 -10.69
C ARG A 503 -2.96 15.69 -11.56
N ILE A 504 -2.92 14.49 -11.00
CA ILE A 504 -2.54 13.28 -11.76
C ILE A 504 -3.47 13.07 -12.95
N ILE A 505 -4.78 13.18 -12.74
CA ILE A 505 -5.74 12.95 -13.81
C ILE A 505 -5.76 14.09 -14.81
N VAL A 506 -5.84 15.35 -14.35
CA VAL A 506 -6.05 16.51 -15.23
C VAL A 506 -4.74 17.01 -15.81
N ASP A 507 -3.74 17.26 -14.96
CA ASP A 507 -2.51 17.90 -15.42
C ASP A 507 -1.56 16.92 -16.09
N THR A 508 -1.39 15.72 -15.50
CA THR A 508 -0.50 14.70 -16.06
C THR A 508 -1.17 13.93 -17.19
N HIS A 509 -2.34 13.32 -16.96
CA HIS A 509 -2.95 12.40 -17.92
C HIS A 509 -3.94 13.07 -18.88
N LYS A 510 -4.20 14.37 -18.75
CA LYS A 510 -5.14 15.14 -19.60
C LYS A 510 -6.55 14.57 -19.61
N GLY A 511 -6.91 13.91 -18.51
CA GLY A 511 -8.25 13.39 -18.23
C GLY A 511 -9.13 14.40 -17.51
N ASP A 512 -10.21 13.90 -16.90
CA ASP A 512 -11.15 14.67 -16.11
C ASP A 512 -11.53 13.89 -14.85
N ILE A 513 -11.70 14.57 -13.72
CA ILE A 513 -12.18 13.98 -12.48
C ILE A 513 -13.35 14.82 -11.95
N ARG A 514 -14.46 14.15 -11.72
CA ARG A 514 -15.69 14.75 -11.21
C ARG A 514 -16.22 13.96 -10.03
N PHE A 515 -17.14 14.56 -9.31
CA PHE A 515 -17.87 13.87 -8.25
C PHE A 515 -19.33 14.34 -8.21
N ASP A 516 -20.17 13.48 -7.68
CA ASP A 516 -21.52 13.79 -7.23
C ASP A 516 -21.67 13.22 -5.82
N SER A 517 -22.14 14.03 -4.88
CA SER A 517 -22.23 13.61 -3.48
C SER A 517 -23.48 14.10 -2.82
N LYS A 518 -24.20 13.16 -2.25
CA LYS A 518 -25.38 13.37 -1.41
C LYS A 518 -25.32 12.42 -0.20
N PRO A 519 -26.05 12.67 0.86
CA PRO A 519 -26.14 11.72 1.97
C PRO A 519 -26.55 10.33 1.48
N GLY A 520 -25.78 9.31 1.81
CA GLY A 520 -26.00 7.93 1.39
C GLY A 520 -25.32 7.51 0.08
N GLU A 521 -24.71 8.43 -0.65
CA GLU A 521 -24.03 8.12 -1.92
C GLU A 521 -23.03 9.21 -2.30
N THR A 522 -21.76 8.81 -2.48
CA THR A 522 -20.75 9.67 -3.12
C THR A 522 -20.16 8.93 -4.32
N ASN A 523 -20.21 9.52 -5.50
CA ASN A 523 -19.70 8.97 -6.74
C ASN A 523 -18.54 9.83 -7.25
N PHE A 524 -17.32 9.27 -7.25
CA PHE A 524 -16.17 9.85 -7.95
C PHE A 524 -16.06 9.24 -9.34
N GLN A 525 -15.95 10.09 -10.36
CA GLN A 525 -15.86 9.74 -11.77
C GLN A 525 -14.51 10.18 -12.32
N VAL A 526 -13.71 9.24 -12.76
CA VAL A 526 -12.39 9.47 -13.39
C VAL A 526 -12.48 9.10 -14.85
N ARG A 527 -12.26 10.07 -15.72
CA ARG A 527 -12.27 9.90 -17.18
C ARG A 527 -10.84 10.04 -17.71
N LEU A 528 -10.33 9.01 -18.38
CA LEU A 528 -8.96 8.98 -18.90
C LEU A 528 -8.96 8.78 -20.41
N PRO A 529 -8.12 9.52 -21.17
CA PRO A 529 -7.90 9.25 -22.59
C PRO A 529 -7.14 7.92 -22.76
N ILE A 530 -7.53 7.11 -23.74
CA ILE A 530 -6.87 5.83 -24.03
C ILE A 530 -5.44 6.07 -24.52
N ILE A 531 -5.24 7.12 -25.35
CA ILE A 531 -3.93 7.51 -25.88
C ILE A 531 -3.46 8.78 -25.18
N TYR A 532 -2.30 8.73 -24.56
CA TYR A 532 -1.68 9.88 -23.91
C TYR A 532 -1.19 10.92 -24.94
N LYS A 533 -1.80 12.11 -24.98
CA LYS A 533 -1.46 13.20 -25.89
C LYS A 533 -0.41 14.18 -25.35
N GLY A 534 0.32 13.84 -24.30
CA GLY A 534 1.15 14.76 -23.51
C GLY A 534 2.56 15.07 -24.03
N ILE A 535 3.07 14.48 -25.14
CA ILE A 535 4.47 14.63 -25.55
C ILE A 535 4.65 15.06 -27.04
N GLU A 536 3.66 15.60 -27.70
CA GLU A 536 3.91 16.14 -29.05
C GLU A 536 4.53 17.56 -29.09
N GLN A 537 4.83 18.17 -27.95
CA GLN A 537 5.51 19.49 -27.91
C GLN A 537 6.75 19.43 -27.02
N GLY A 538 7.86 18.88 -27.50
CA GLY A 538 9.14 19.14 -26.82
C GLY A 538 10.31 18.19 -27.00
N ILE A 539 10.29 17.21 -27.91
CA ILE A 539 11.53 16.52 -28.27
C ILE A 539 11.70 16.59 -29.80
N GLY A 540 12.08 17.78 -30.26
CA GLY A 540 12.78 17.91 -31.53
C GLY A 540 14.20 17.37 -31.32
N LEU A 541 14.46 16.19 -31.86
CA LEU A 541 15.81 15.68 -32.03
C LEU A 541 16.66 16.71 -32.81
N ARG A 542 17.64 17.28 -32.15
CA ARG A 542 18.87 17.78 -32.74
C ARG A 542 20.05 17.22 -31.96
#